data_f9549477e2f32759790ab2ca436561b7
#
_entry.id   f9549477e2f32759790ab2ca436561b7
#
_cell.length_a   1.000
_cell.length_b   1.000
_cell.length_c   1.000
_cell.angle_alpha   90.00
_cell.angle_beta   90.00
_cell.angle_gamma   90.00
#
_symmetry.space_group_name_H-M   'P 1'
#
loop_
_entity.id
_entity.type
_entity.pdbx_description
1 polymer ?
#
loop_
_entity_poly.entity_id
_entity_poly.type
_entity_poly.pdbx_seq_one_letter_code
_entity_poly.pdbx_strand_id
1 'polypeptide(L)'
;MIIDVSEHNGKLDWEKLKPQIEGAIIRCGFGSDYTKQDDAYYSRNVSECERLGIPYGVYIYSYANTVAKAKSEASHVKRLVEGHKLSFPIFYDLEEEKYSSYATKMAETWMAEMSGFDVGIYANVNWWKNYIKCDCKNKWVAYWGKTQPSISNMVLWQYSENGKVAGISGFDLNKNISLPIPQPEPQPTPEPPKPQPTSEDAGIWKTTAVHGLNMRTGAGTSNSIITCIPNGSQVACYGESSGDWLKVTWNGKTGWCCKDYLSKYSDYDKSMAGTYKVTASSGLWMRTGAGTGNSKIKCMSSGSTCTCEGFIKDGWLRVTQGSTGWSSSDWLKKI
;
A
#
# COMPACT_ATOMS: atom_id res chain seq x y z
N MET A 1 -5.28 16.72 9.90
CA MET A 1 -6.57 16.60 9.17
C MET A 1 -6.66 15.24 8.47
N ILE A 2 -7.87 14.73 8.25
CA ILE A 2 -8.12 13.52 7.44
C ILE A 2 -8.70 13.99 6.10
N ILE A 3 -8.27 13.36 5.00
CA ILE A 3 -8.88 13.59 3.67
C ILE A 3 -9.77 12.42 3.30
N ASP A 4 -10.84 12.65 2.55
CA ASP A 4 -11.50 11.55 1.86
C ASP A 4 -11.29 11.67 0.35
N VAL A 5 -11.16 10.51 -0.30
CA VAL A 5 -10.70 10.44 -1.67
C VAL A 5 -11.39 9.32 -2.46
N SER A 6 -11.52 9.56 -3.76
CA SER A 6 -12.08 8.62 -4.72
C SER A 6 -11.34 8.71 -6.06
N GLU A 7 -11.82 7.99 -7.06
CA GLU A 7 -11.32 8.10 -8.45
C GLU A 7 -11.43 9.52 -9.02
N HIS A 8 -12.32 10.36 -8.50
CA HIS A 8 -12.49 11.75 -8.95
C HIS A 8 -11.29 12.64 -8.61
N ASN A 9 -10.48 12.25 -7.62
CA ASN A 9 -9.23 12.95 -7.31
C ASN A 9 -8.06 12.53 -8.23
N GLY A 10 -8.27 11.54 -9.11
CA GLY A 10 -7.26 11.05 -10.03
C GLY A 10 -6.10 10.34 -9.31
N LYS A 11 -4.95 10.33 -9.97
CA LYS A 11 -3.74 9.69 -9.44
C LYS A 11 -3.04 10.59 -8.43
N LEU A 12 -3.21 10.30 -7.15
CA LEU A 12 -2.62 11.06 -6.04
C LEU A 12 -1.13 10.78 -5.82
N ASP A 13 -0.39 11.79 -5.39
CA ASP A 13 1.00 11.68 -4.91
C ASP A 13 0.98 11.57 -3.38
N TRP A 14 0.85 10.36 -2.87
CA TRP A 14 0.73 10.06 -1.45
C TRP A 14 1.99 10.42 -0.64
N GLU A 15 3.16 10.44 -1.26
CA GLU A 15 4.40 10.90 -0.62
C GLU A 15 4.30 12.38 -0.22
N LYS A 16 3.73 13.22 -1.10
CA LYS A 16 3.51 14.65 -0.81
C LYS A 16 2.37 14.89 0.17
N LEU A 17 1.35 14.04 0.16
CA LEU A 17 0.19 14.16 1.05
C LEU A 17 0.53 13.75 2.49
N LYS A 18 1.28 12.66 2.68
CA LYS A 18 1.59 12.07 3.99
C LYS A 18 1.98 13.09 5.08
N PRO A 19 2.91 14.04 4.86
CA PRO A 19 3.33 14.96 5.92
C PRO A 19 2.25 15.98 6.32
N GLN A 20 1.14 16.07 5.60
CA GLN A 20 0.09 17.06 5.82
C GLN A 20 -1.24 16.46 6.29
N ILE A 21 -1.35 15.12 6.33
CA ILE A 21 -2.58 14.42 6.72
C ILE A 21 -2.34 13.49 7.90
N GLU A 22 -3.37 13.28 8.68
CA GLU A 22 -3.41 12.31 9.79
C GLU A 22 -3.93 10.95 9.33
N GLY A 23 -4.54 10.90 8.14
CA GLY A 23 -5.09 9.70 7.57
C GLY A 23 -6.01 9.98 6.39
N ALA A 24 -6.61 8.94 5.85
CA ALA A 24 -7.52 9.02 4.72
C ALA A 24 -8.75 8.11 4.88
N ILE A 25 -9.87 8.50 4.26
CA ILE A 25 -11.02 7.63 4.03
C ILE A 25 -11.13 7.43 2.51
N ILE A 26 -10.98 6.20 2.04
CA ILE A 26 -10.82 5.88 0.62
C ILE A 26 -12.12 5.26 0.09
N ARG A 27 -12.69 5.81 -0.99
CA ARG A 27 -13.82 5.15 -1.63
C ARG A 27 -13.39 3.79 -2.15
N CYS A 28 -14.07 2.73 -1.69
CA CYS A 28 -13.81 1.40 -2.23
C CYS A 28 -14.64 1.12 -3.50
N GLY A 29 -15.82 1.70 -3.60
CA GLY A 29 -16.70 1.53 -4.74
C GLY A 29 -18.04 2.21 -4.52
N PHE A 30 -19.01 1.88 -5.36
CA PHE A 30 -20.37 2.39 -5.29
C PHE A 30 -21.39 1.32 -5.70
N GLY A 31 -22.56 1.31 -5.05
CA GLY A 31 -23.64 0.40 -5.39
C GLY A 31 -23.32 -1.07 -5.18
N SER A 32 -24.09 -1.93 -5.83
CA SER A 32 -24.05 -3.38 -5.67
C SER A 32 -22.72 -4.01 -6.04
N ASP A 33 -22.50 -5.26 -5.60
CA ASP A 33 -21.24 -5.98 -5.78
C ASP A 33 -21.02 -6.42 -7.26
N TYR A 34 -20.50 -5.50 -8.04
CA TYR A 34 -20.01 -5.69 -9.40
C TYR A 34 -18.63 -5.07 -9.53
N THR A 35 -17.68 -5.79 -10.07
CA THR A 35 -16.28 -5.33 -10.21
C THR A 35 -16.15 -4.02 -11.00
N LYS A 36 -17.07 -3.74 -11.93
CA LYS A 36 -17.13 -2.45 -12.65
C LYS A 36 -17.60 -1.26 -11.79
N GLN A 37 -18.04 -1.52 -10.58
CA GLN A 37 -18.42 -0.52 -9.58
C GLN A 37 -17.36 -0.35 -8.48
N ASP A 38 -16.25 -1.08 -8.57
CA ASP A 38 -15.08 -0.81 -7.76
C ASP A 38 -14.51 0.57 -8.15
N ASP A 39 -14.03 1.34 -7.18
CA ASP A 39 -13.37 2.61 -7.47
C ASP A 39 -12.05 2.34 -8.21
N ALA A 40 -11.84 3.02 -9.34
CA ALA A 40 -10.72 2.75 -10.25
C ALA A 40 -9.33 2.97 -9.59
N TYR A 41 -9.26 3.77 -8.54
CA TYR A 41 -8.02 4.02 -7.79
C TYR A 41 -7.96 3.35 -6.43
N TYR A 42 -8.99 2.59 -6.01
CA TYR A 42 -9.07 1.97 -4.68
C TYR A 42 -7.82 1.17 -4.34
N SER A 43 -7.52 0.13 -5.12
CA SER A 43 -6.37 -0.75 -4.86
C SER A 43 -5.05 0.00 -4.79
N ARG A 44 -4.87 1.01 -5.66
CA ARG A 44 -3.68 1.84 -5.64
C ARG A 44 -3.60 2.70 -4.38
N ASN A 45 -4.70 3.37 -4.03
CA ASN A 45 -4.74 4.26 -2.87
C ASN A 45 -4.51 3.50 -1.57
N VAL A 46 -5.14 2.32 -1.41
CA VAL A 46 -4.91 1.42 -0.28
C VAL A 46 -3.45 0.97 -0.21
N SER A 47 -2.89 0.46 -1.33
CA SER A 47 -1.49 0.02 -1.39
C SER A 47 -0.49 1.13 -1.01
N GLU A 48 -0.76 2.37 -1.42
CA GLU A 48 0.09 3.51 -1.08
C GLU A 48 -0.05 3.91 0.40
N CYS A 49 -1.27 3.88 0.96
CA CYS A 49 -1.47 4.14 2.39
C CYS A 49 -0.75 3.07 3.24
N GLU A 50 -0.87 1.79 2.89
CA GLU A 50 -0.18 0.70 3.57
C GLU A 50 1.34 0.82 3.45
N ARG A 51 1.85 1.08 2.24
CA ARG A 51 3.29 1.27 1.99
C ARG A 51 3.88 2.42 2.81
N LEU A 52 3.13 3.49 2.94
CA LEU A 52 3.57 4.71 3.64
C LEU A 52 3.21 4.71 5.12
N GLY A 53 2.44 3.75 5.61
CA GLY A 53 1.95 3.74 6.99
C GLY A 53 1.00 4.91 7.27
N ILE A 54 0.17 5.29 6.30
CA ILE A 54 -0.89 6.28 6.47
C ILE A 54 -2.13 5.56 7.03
N PRO A 55 -2.64 5.94 8.21
CA PRO A 55 -3.88 5.37 8.74
C PRO A 55 -5.03 5.60 7.76
N TYR A 56 -5.82 4.56 7.48
CA TYR A 56 -6.95 4.71 6.59
C TYR A 56 -8.16 3.89 6.99
N GLY A 57 -9.32 4.35 6.55
CA GLY A 57 -10.57 3.63 6.48
C GLY A 57 -11.12 3.67 5.05
N VAL A 58 -12.28 3.10 4.84
CA VAL A 58 -12.90 3.08 3.52
C VAL A 58 -14.36 3.51 3.57
N TYR A 59 -14.91 3.91 2.41
CA TYR A 59 -16.35 4.11 2.28
C TYR A 59 -16.89 3.55 0.98
N ILE A 60 -18.17 3.21 0.98
CA ILE A 60 -18.93 2.84 -0.21
C ILE A 60 -20.07 3.83 -0.41
N TYR A 61 -20.19 4.38 -1.63
CA TYR A 61 -21.31 5.24 -2.01
C TYR A 61 -22.54 4.41 -2.30
N SER A 62 -23.64 4.68 -1.63
CA SER A 62 -24.84 3.85 -1.69
C SER A 62 -25.85 4.30 -2.74
N TYR A 63 -26.31 3.33 -3.53
CA TYR A 63 -27.51 3.45 -4.38
C TYR A 63 -28.65 2.52 -3.93
N ALA A 64 -28.57 2.02 -2.68
CA ALA A 64 -29.56 1.08 -2.18
C ALA A 64 -30.90 1.75 -1.87
N ASN A 65 -31.96 1.19 -2.43
CA ASN A 65 -33.35 1.50 -2.11
C ASN A 65 -34.16 0.24 -1.79
N THR A 66 -33.47 -0.90 -1.66
CA THR A 66 -34.03 -2.20 -1.26
C THR A 66 -33.05 -2.93 -0.35
N VAL A 67 -33.58 -3.79 0.52
CA VAL A 67 -32.79 -4.67 1.40
C VAL A 67 -31.76 -5.50 0.60
N ALA A 68 -32.16 -6.04 -0.55
CA ALA A 68 -31.25 -6.83 -1.39
C ALA A 68 -30.05 -6.03 -1.90
N LYS A 69 -30.27 -4.76 -2.28
CA LYS A 69 -29.16 -3.88 -2.70
C LYS A 69 -28.23 -3.53 -1.53
N ALA A 70 -28.79 -3.17 -0.35
CA ALA A 70 -27.97 -2.89 0.83
C ALA A 70 -27.10 -4.10 1.22
N LYS A 71 -27.63 -5.32 1.14
CA LYS A 71 -26.87 -6.55 1.35
C LYS A 71 -25.78 -6.75 0.30
N SER A 72 -26.08 -6.48 -0.98
CA SER A 72 -25.09 -6.54 -2.07
C SER A 72 -23.98 -5.52 -1.87
N GLU A 73 -24.29 -4.29 -1.43
CA GLU A 73 -23.30 -3.27 -1.12
C GLU A 73 -22.42 -3.66 0.07
N ALA A 74 -22.97 -4.38 1.06
CA ALA A 74 -22.16 -4.96 2.14
C ALA A 74 -21.19 -6.06 1.62
N SER A 75 -21.67 -6.92 0.72
CA SER A 75 -20.81 -7.94 0.08
C SER A 75 -19.70 -7.30 -0.75
N HIS A 76 -20.02 -6.22 -1.46
CA HIS A 76 -19.08 -5.42 -2.23
C HIS A 76 -17.90 -4.94 -1.36
N VAL A 77 -18.22 -4.32 -0.23
CA VAL A 77 -17.20 -3.85 0.72
C VAL A 77 -16.39 -5.01 1.28
N LYS A 78 -17.03 -6.09 1.74
CA LYS A 78 -16.33 -7.26 2.30
C LYS A 78 -15.30 -7.83 1.34
N ARG A 79 -15.65 -7.96 0.06
CA ARG A 79 -14.74 -8.42 -0.99
C ARG A 79 -13.53 -7.51 -1.13
N LEU A 80 -13.73 -6.19 -1.08
CA LEU A 80 -12.67 -5.20 -1.31
C LEU A 80 -11.75 -5.01 -0.10
N VAL A 81 -12.26 -5.21 1.13
CA VAL A 81 -11.45 -5.05 2.34
C VAL A 81 -10.79 -6.35 2.80
N GLU A 82 -11.03 -7.46 2.12
CA GLU A 82 -10.44 -8.76 2.46
C GLU A 82 -8.90 -8.69 2.42
N GLY A 83 -8.26 -9.08 3.52
CA GLY A 83 -6.80 -9.07 3.65
C GLY A 83 -6.19 -7.71 4.00
N HIS A 84 -6.99 -6.64 4.10
CA HIS A 84 -6.55 -5.31 4.49
C HIS A 84 -6.77 -5.04 5.98
N LYS A 85 -5.85 -4.31 6.62
CA LYS A 85 -5.96 -3.91 8.02
C LYS A 85 -6.31 -2.43 8.12
N LEU A 86 -7.59 -2.14 8.28
CA LEU A 86 -8.08 -0.78 8.40
C LEU A 86 -7.77 -0.18 9.77
N SER A 87 -7.37 1.09 9.79
CA SER A 87 -7.15 1.87 11.02
C SER A 87 -8.40 2.64 11.46
N PHE A 88 -9.28 2.96 10.52
CA PHE A 88 -10.53 3.68 10.73
C PHE A 88 -11.72 2.82 10.30
N PRO A 89 -12.95 3.19 10.73
CA PRO A 89 -14.15 2.46 10.37
C PRO A 89 -14.39 2.38 8.85
N ILE A 90 -15.26 1.46 8.48
CA ILE A 90 -15.86 1.37 7.15
C ILE A 90 -17.14 2.20 7.16
N PHE A 91 -17.27 3.16 6.27
CA PHE A 91 -18.43 4.03 6.22
C PHE A 91 -19.38 3.69 5.06
N TYR A 92 -20.67 3.70 5.39
CA TYR A 92 -21.75 3.61 4.43
C TYR A 92 -22.23 5.02 4.09
N ASP A 93 -22.01 5.48 2.86
CA ASP A 93 -22.30 6.83 2.43
C ASP A 93 -23.75 6.94 1.90
N LEU A 94 -24.58 7.66 2.64
CA LEU A 94 -26.00 7.85 2.40
C LEU A 94 -26.30 9.32 2.09
N GLU A 95 -26.34 9.67 0.80
CA GLU A 95 -26.63 11.05 0.38
C GLU A 95 -27.47 11.15 -0.91
N GLU A 96 -27.85 10.02 -1.51
CA GLU A 96 -28.65 9.99 -2.72
C GLU A 96 -30.09 10.44 -2.42
N GLU A 97 -30.43 11.71 -2.66
CA GLU A 97 -31.68 12.37 -2.23
C GLU A 97 -32.95 11.59 -2.59
N LYS A 98 -33.00 11.01 -3.80
CA LYS A 98 -34.16 10.22 -4.26
C LYS A 98 -34.42 8.97 -3.42
N TYR A 99 -33.45 8.58 -2.58
CA TYR A 99 -33.56 7.41 -1.71
C TYR A 99 -33.60 7.77 -0.21
N SER A 100 -33.73 9.04 0.14
CA SER A 100 -33.74 9.53 1.52
C SER A 100 -34.77 8.83 2.42
N SER A 101 -35.96 8.51 1.87
CA SER A 101 -37.00 7.77 2.60
C SER A 101 -36.63 6.33 2.98
N TYR A 102 -35.62 5.76 2.35
CA TYR A 102 -35.10 4.41 2.63
C TYR A 102 -33.90 4.43 3.57
N ALA A 103 -33.32 5.59 3.86
CA ALA A 103 -32.03 5.75 4.53
C ALA A 103 -31.90 4.94 5.82
N THR A 104 -32.83 5.07 6.75
CA THR A 104 -32.81 4.29 8.02
C THR A 104 -32.79 2.80 7.76
N LYS A 105 -33.69 2.29 6.92
CA LYS A 105 -33.77 0.85 6.64
C LYS A 105 -32.54 0.31 5.93
N MET A 106 -31.95 1.08 5.02
CA MET A 106 -30.71 0.69 4.32
C MET A 106 -29.54 0.70 5.27
N ALA A 107 -29.39 1.73 6.11
CA ALA A 107 -28.36 1.81 7.15
C ALA A 107 -28.39 0.61 8.10
N GLU A 108 -29.57 0.31 8.67
CA GLU A 108 -29.75 -0.84 9.58
C GLU A 108 -29.41 -2.17 8.90
N THR A 109 -29.89 -2.35 7.66
CA THR A 109 -29.62 -3.58 6.91
C THR A 109 -28.14 -3.74 6.64
N TRP A 110 -27.48 -2.69 6.15
CA TRP A 110 -26.07 -2.74 5.82
C TRP A 110 -25.19 -2.96 7.05
N MET A 111 -25.45 -2.24 8.17
CA MET A 111 -24.72 -2.44 9.43
C MET A 111 -24.89 -3.86 9.98
N ALA A 112 -26.08 -4.45 9.87
CA ALA A 112 -26.32 -5.83 10.30
C ALA A 112 -25.51 -6.83 9.47
N GLU A 113 -25.45 -6.65 8.13
CA GLU A 113 -24.64 -7.49 7.24
C GLU A 113 -23.15 -7.31 7.50
N MET A 114 -22.71 -6.12 7.94
CA MET A 114 -21.31 -5.82 8.27
C MET A 114 -20.94 -6.16 9.72
N SER A 115 -21.72 -7.02 10.38
CA SER A 115 -21.42 -7.51 11.73
C SER A 115 -19.99 -8.09 11.78
N GLY A 116 -19.22 -7.69 12.81
CA GLY A 116 -17.81 -8.07 12.96
C GLY A 116 -16.81 -7.04 12.43
N PHE A 117 -17.27 -6.02 11.70
CA PHE A 117 -16.45 -4.88 11.29
C PHE A 117 -16.74 -3.65 12.16
N ASP A 118 -15.76 -2.76 12.31
CA ASP A 118 -16.01 -1.41 12.85
C ASP A 118 -16.60 -0.55 11.73
N VAL A 119 -17.88 -0.18 11.88
CA VAL A 119 -18.62 0.48 10.82
C VAL A 119 -19.23 1.80 11.29
N GLY A 120 -19.50 2.68 10.32
CA GLY A 120 -20.18 3.95 10.51
C GLY A 120 -21.05 4.34 9.33
N ILE A 121 -21.73 5.45 9.46
CA ILE A 121 -22.56 6.04 8.41
C ILE A 121 -22.07 7.45 8.12
N TYR A 122 -21.88 7.77 6.83
CA TYR A 122 -21.72 9.13 6.37
C TYR A 122 -23.05 9.68 5.87
N ALA A 123 -23.34 10.91 6.30
CA ALA A 123 -24.43 11.73 5.78
C ALA A 123 -24.24 13.19 6.20
N ASN A 124 -24.93 14.11 5.51
CA ASN A 124 -24.99 15.50 5.94
C ASN A 124 -25.93 15.69 7.16
N VAL A 125 -25.81 16.86 7.79
CA VAL A 125 -26.61 17.20 8.99
C VAL A 125 -28.12 17.07 8.77
N ASN A 126 -28.62 17.43 7.57
CA ASN A 126 -30.05 17.33 7.26
C ASN A 126 -30.52 15.86 7.30
N TRP A 127 -29.72 14.96 6.72
CA TRP A 127 -30.03 13.53 6.71
C TRP A 127 -30.04 12.94 8.12
N TRP A 128 -29.05 13.27 8.95
CA TRP A 128 -29.01 12.86 10.36
C TRP A 128 -30.22 13.35 11.17
N LYS A 129 -30.72 14.54 10.86
CA LYS A 129 -31.89 15.10 11.57
C LYS A 129 -33.21 14.52 11.09
N ASN A 130 -33.36 14.24 9.79
CA ASN A 130 -34.64 13.99 9.18
C ASN A 130 -34.83 12.56 8.64
N TYR A 131 -33.80 11.89 8.16
CA TYR A 131 -33.94 10.63 7.42
C TYR A 131 -33.27 9.42 8.09
N ILE A 132 -32.19 9.60 8.85
CA ILE A 132 -31.48 8.51 9.51
C ILE A 132 -31.83 8.48 10.98
N LYS A 133 -32.59 7.45 11.39
CA LYS A 133 -33.12 7.30 12.77
C LYS A 133 -32.58 6.07 13.50
N CYS A 134 -31.65 5.34 12.89
CA CYS A 134 -31.00 4.20 13.53
C CYS A 134 -29.90 4.62 14.50
N ASP A 135 -29.60 3.75 15.45
CA ASP A 135 -28.41 3.91 16.27
C ASP A 135 -27.15 3.61 15.45
N CYS A 136 -26.18 4.51 15.53
CA CYS A 136 -24.89 4.38 14.82
C CYS A 136 -23.77 4.86 15.74
N LYS A 137 -22.81 3.97 15.99
CA LYS A 137 -21.67 4.23 16.86
C LYS A 137 -20.73 5.28 16.27
N ASN A 138 -20.46 5.19 14.96
CA ASN A 138 -19.51 6.06 14.28
C ASN A 138 -20.24 6.90 13.21
N LYS A 139 -20.48 8.17 13.50
CA LYS A 139 -21.10 9.08 12.53
C LYS A 139 -20.04 9.95 11.87
N TRP A 140 -19.97 9.88 10.56
CA TRP A 140 -19.23 10.82 9.73
C TRP A 140 -20.23 11.85 9.19
N VAL A 141 -20.05 13.11 9.59
CA VAL A 141 -21.05 14.14 9.35
C VAL A 141 -20.52 15.22 8.41
N ALA A 142 -21.20 15.40 7.29
CA ALA A 142 -20.93 16.52 6.39
C ALA A 142 -21.68 17.78 6.82
N TYR A 143 -20.95 18.84 7.04
CA TYR A 143 -21.46 20.18 7.27
C TYR A 143 -20.40 21.24 6.97
N TRP A 144 -20.57 21.93 5.87
CA TRP A 144 -19.60 22.92 5.38
C TRP A 144 -19.86 24.29 6.01
N GLY A 145 -19.60 24.38 7.28
CA GLY A 145 -19.79 25.57 8.13
C GLY A 145 -18.58 25.90 8.98
N LYS A 146 -18.59 27.08 9.58
CA LYS A 146 -17.47 27.56 10.41
C LYS A 146 -17.39 26.85 11.78
N THR A 147 -18.50 26.30 12.23
CA THR A 147 -18.60 25.66 13.56
C THR A 147 -19.02 24.21 13.44
N GLN A 148 -18.45 23.38 14.28
CA GLN A 148 -18.74 21.96 14.32
C GLN A 148 -20.24 21.74 14.66
N PRO A 149 -20.97 20.89 13.90
CA PRO A 149 -22.37 20.58 14.19
C PRO A 149 -22.49 19.74 15.46
N SER A 150 -23.59 19.95 16.21
CA SER A 150 -23.89 19.15 17.40
C SER A 150 -24.68 17.90 17.00
N ILE A 151 -23.98 16.82 16.71
CA ILE A 151 -24.53 15.49 16.41
C ILE A 151 -23.86 14.48 17.36
N SER A 152 -24.67 13.72 18.10
CA SER A 152 -24.16 12.68 19.00
C SER A 152 -23.41 11.58 18.23
N ASN A 153 -22.39 10.98 18.83
CA ASN A 153 -21.57 9.92 18.25
C ASN A 153 -20.87 10.32 16.94
N MET A 154 -20.63 11.62 16.72
CA MET A 154 -19.83 12.07 15.59
C MET A 154 -18.36 11.78 15.84
N VAL A 155 -17.77 10.99 14.96
CA VAL A 155 -16.34 10.63 15.00
C VAL A 155 -15.52 11.41 13.99
N LEU A 156 -16.16 11.87 12.90
CA LEU A 156 -15.52 12.59 11.82
C LEU A 156 -16.46 13.70 11.30
N TRP A 157 -15.91 14.89 11.07
CA TRP A 157 -16.63 16.04 10.53
C TRP A 157 -16.00 16.46 9.20
N GLN A 158 -16.71 16.24 8.08
CA GLN A 158 -16.34 16.80 6.78
C GLN A 158 -16.78 18.27 6.75
N TYR A 159 -15.79 19.16 6.79
CA TYR A 159 -16.03 20.60 6.90
C TYR A 159 -15.77 21.39 5.61
N SER A 160 -15.25 20.72 4.56
CA SER A 160 -14.99 21.33 3.27
C SER A 160 -15.03 20.26 2.18
N GLU A 161 -15.61 20.61 1.02
CA GLU A 161 -15.63 19.81 -0.21
C GLU A 161 -14.61 20.30 -1.27
N ASN A 162 -13.86 21.33 -0.97
CA ASN A 162 -12.89 21.91 -1.93
C ASN A 162 -11.65 22.45 -1.20
N GLY A 163 -11.05 21.61 -0.38
CA GLY A 163 -9.86 21.94 0.36
C GLY A 163 -8.59 21.86 -0.49
N LYS A 164 -7.49 22.38 0.07
CA LYS A 164 -6.17 22.34 -0.55
C LYS A 164 -5.19 21.62 0.38
N VAL A 165 -4.54 20.58 -0.13
CA VAL A 165 -3.51 19.80 0.58
C VAL A 165 -2.29 19.64 -0.32
N ALA A 166 -1.09 19.88 0.20
CA ALA A 166 0.18 19.80 -0.55
C ALA A 166 0.19 20.63 -1.86
N GLY A 167 -0.55 21.74 -1.87
CA GLY A 167 -0.66 22.57 -3.07
C GLY A 167 -1.71 22.13 -4.09
N ILE A 168 -2.34 20.97 -3.89
CA ILE A 168 -3.38 20.40 -4.76
C ILE A 168 -4.75 20.78 -4.18
N SER A 169 -5.66 21.29 -5.01
CA SER A 169 -7.05 21.63 -4.63
C SER A 169 -8.02 20.49 -4.96
N GLY A 170 -9.25 20.54 -4.41
CA GLY A 170 -10.32 19.59 -4.72
C GLY A 170 -10.32 18.38 -3.78
N PHE A 171 -9.83 18.55 -2.54
CA PHE A 171 -9.97 17.54 -1.50
C PHE A 171 -11.15 17.82 -0.58
N ASP A 172 -11.85 16.79 -0.22
CA ASP A 172 -12.74 16.81 0.92
C ASP A 172 -11.91 16.72 2.21
N LEU A 173 -12.13 17.72 3.09
CA LEU A 173 -11.36 17.86 4.32
C LEU A 173 -12.19 17.50 5.53
N ASN A 174 -11.60 16.69 6.40
CA ASN A 174 -12.23 16.19 7.59
C ASN A 174 -11.45 16.55 8.85
N LYS A 175 -12.18 16.93 9.88
CA LYS A 175 -11.67 17.05 11.24
C LYS A 175 -11.96 15.76 12.01
N ASN A 176 -10.90 15.15 12.53
CA ASN A 176 -11.04 14.05 13.46
C ASN A 176 -11.63 14.55 14.78
N ILE A 177 -12.67 13.91 15.25
CA ILE A 177 -13.34 14.20 16.52
C ILE A 177 -12.96 13.14 17.55
N SER A 178 -12.99 11.86 17.20
CA SER A 178 -12.72 10.77 18.13
C SER A 178 -12.26 9.47 17.47
N LEU A 179 -11.90 9.48 16.18
CA LEU A 179 -11.28 8.30 15.57
C LEU A 179 -9.95 8.02 16.27
N PRO A 180 -9.65 6.77 16.61
CA PRO A 180 -8.34 6.41 17.10
C PRO A 180 -7.34 6.63 15.96
N ILE A 181 -6.68 7.79 15.95
CA ILE A 181 -5.47 7.88 15.14
C ILE A 181 -4.49 6.92 15.82
N PRO A 182 -4.06 5.84 15.14
CA PRO A 182 -2.95 5.07 15.66
C PRO A 182 -1.86 6.10 15.89
N GLN A 183 -1.60 6.42 17.16
CA GLN A 183 -0.39 7.16 17.47
C GLN A 183 0.70 6.37 16.74
N PRO A 184 1.62 7.00 16.02
CA PRO A 184 2.87 6.31 15.70
C PRO A 184 3.22 5.68 17.05
N GLU A 185 3.19 4.33 17.13
CA GLU A 185 3.45 3.62 18.39
C GLU A 185 4.55 4.41 19.06
N PRO A 186 4.40 4.88 20.33
CA PRO A 186 5.42 5.69 20.97
C PRO A 186 6.68 4.91 20.64
N GLN A 187 7.51 5.52 19.80
CA GLN A 187 8.67 4.85 19.18
C GLN A 187 9.27 4.12 20.37
N PRO A 188 9.19 2.79 20.45
CA PRO A 188 9.42 2.09 21.69
C PRO A 188 10.67 2.71 22.23
N THR A 189 10.62 3.18 23.47
CA THR A 189 11.79 3.73 24.20
C THR A 189 12.91 2.85 23.75
N PRO A 190 13.93 3.34 22.98
CA PRO A 190 14.70 2.50 22.09
C PRO A 190 14.95 1.19 22.81
N GLU A 191 14.13 0.23 22.48
CA GLU A 191 14.35 -1.19 22.79
C GLU A 191 15.76 -1.37 22.28
N PRO A 192 16.70 -1.89 23.05
CA PRO A 192 18.08 -2.04 22.58
C PRO A 192 17.97 -2.49 21.15
N PRO A 193 18.44 -1.68 20.16
CA PRO A 193 17.92 -1.57 18.80
C PRO A 193 17.60 -2.97 18.31
N LYS A 194 16.31 -3.21 17.96
CA LYS A 194 15.93 -4.39 17.19
C LYS A 194 16.97 -4.46 16.09
N PRO A 195 17.74 -5.56 15.93
CA PRO A 195 18.92 -5.53 15.10
C PRO A 195 18.55 -4.83 13.81
N GLN A 196 19.06 -3.61 13.69
CA GLN A 196 18.97 -2.81 12.47
C GLN A 196 19.45 -3.76 11.40
N PRO A 197 18.73 -3.94 10.25
CA PRO A 197 19.13 -4.91 9.26
C PRO A 197 20.63 -4.81 9.12
N THR A 198 21.33 -5.82 9.64
CA THR A 198 22.79 -5.79 9.66
C THR A 198 23.19 -5.72 8.21
N SER A 199 24.08 -4.81 7.88
CA SER A 199 24.58 -4.67 6.51
C SER A 199 25.03 -6.02 5.91
N GLU A 200 25.30 -7.00 6.75
CA GLU A 200 25.67 -8.37 6.41
C GLU A 200 24.56 -9.17 5.69
N ASP A 201 23.29 -8.95 6.00
CA ASP A 201 22.17 -9.67 5.37
C ASP A 201 21.74 -9.04 4.04
N ALA A 202 22.08 -7.79 3.81
CA ALA A 202 21.79 -7.13 2.54
C ALA A 202 22.70 -7.66 1.42
N GLY A 203 22.09 -7.93 0.25
CA GLY A 203 22.83 -8.46 -0.90
C GLY A 203 21.97 -9.33 -1.82
N ILE A 204 22.60 -9.88 -2.83
CA ILE A 204 22.00 -10.97 -3.62
C ILE A 204 22.36 -12.29 -2.96
N TRP A 205 21.37 -13.14 -2.82
CA TRP A 205 21.51 -14.50 -2.29
C TRP A 205 21.12 -15.51 -3.38
N LYS A 206 21.71 -16.68 -3.36
CA LYS A 206 21.34 -17.82 -4.23
C LYS A 206 20.64 -18.89 -3.42
N THR A 207 19.52 -19.39 -3.94
CA THR A 207 18.84 -20.54 -3.35
C THR A 207 19.66 -21.82 -3.51
N THR A 208 19.77 -22.61 -2.44
CA THR A 208 20.55 -23.87 -2.40
C THR A 208 19.66 -25.09 -2.18
N ALA A 209 18.37 -24.91 -1.90
CA ALA A 209 17.43 -26.01 -1.69
C ALA A 209 17.21 -26.81 -2.99
N VAL A 210 17.53 -28.09 -2.97
CA VAL A 210 17.51 -28.99 -4.15
C VAL A 210 16.15 -29.02 -4.84
N HIS A 211 15.06 -29.03 -4.07
CA HIS A 211 13.69 -29.06 -4.58
C HIS A 211 13.04 -27.67 -4.69
N GLY A 212 13.84 -26.60 -4.62
CA GLY A 212 13.39 -25.22 -4.55
C GLY A 212 13.08 -24.75 -3.12
N LEU A 213 13.03 -23.42 -2.94
CA LEU A 213 12.86 -22.76 -1.66
C LEU A 213 11.50 -22.06 -1.61
N ASN A 214 10.69 -22.39 -0.63
CA ASN A 214 9.41 -21.71 -0.42
C ASN A 214 9.62 -20.29 0.08
N MET A 215 9.07 -19.32 -0.67
CA MET A 215 8.87 -17.95 -0.22
C MET A 215 7.52 -17.84 0.48
N ARG A 216 7.48 -17.26 1.68
CA ARG A 216 6.27 -17.22 2.52
C ARG A 216 5.84 -15.79 2.85
N THR A 217 4.60 -15.62 3.30
CA THR A 217 4.04 -14.32 3.69
C THR A 217 4.65 -13.73 4.96
N GLY A 218 5.31 -14.55 5.78
CA GLY A 218 5.98 -14.15 7.03
C GLY A 218 7.14 -15.05 7.38
N ALA A 219 7.98 -14.63 8.32
CA ALA A 219 9.08 -15.41 8.87
C ALA A 219 8.53 -16.59 9.68
N GLY A 220 8.75 -17.81 9.20
CA GLY A 220 8.30 -19.05 9.84
C GLY A 220 7.55 -20.00 8.91
N THR A 221 7.63 -21.29 9.20
CA THR A 221 7.03 -22.36 8.39
C THR A 221 5.51 -22.43 8.46
N SER A 222 4.90 -21.81 9.47
CA SER A 222 3.44 -21.71 9.64
C SER A 222 2.79 -20.69 8.69
N ASN A 223 3.58 -19.78 8.09
CA ASN A 223 3.07 -18.78 7.18
C ASN A 223 2.79 -19.36 5.79
N SER A 224 1.79 -18.81 5.09
CA SER A 224 1.38 -19.26 3.76
C SER A 224 2.51 -19.14 2.73
N ILE A 225 2.56 -20.07 1.78
CA ILE A 225 3.52 -20.06 0.68
C ILE A 225 3.01 -19.13 -0.43
N ILE A 226 3.84 -18.14 -0.80
CA ILE A 226 3.60 -17.24 -1.94
C ILE A 226 4.00 -17.93 -3.25
N THR A 227 5.18 -18.57 -3.24
CA THR A 227 5.76 -19.25 -4.41
C THR A 227 6.92 -20.16 -3.98
N CYS A 228 7.30 -21.09 -4.85
CA CYS A 228 8.52 -21.86 -4.69
C CYS A 228 9.58 -21.31 -5.68
N ILE A 229 10.75 -20.96 -5.15
CA ILE A 229 11.87 -20.41 -5.92
C ILE A 229 12.78 -21.57 -6.33
N PRO A 230 13.07 -21.76 -7.63
CA PRO A 230 13.95 -22.84 -8.09
C PRO A 230 15.35 -22.75 -7.51
N ASN A 231 16.00 -23.91 -7.34
CA ASN A 231 17.41 -23.97 -6.93
C ASN A 231 18.32 -23.14 -7.83
N GLY A 232 19.32 -22.48 -7.25
CA GLY A 232 20.29 -21.63 -7.96
C GLY A 232 19.78 -20.25 -8.37
N SER A 233 18.50 -19.94 -8.09
CA SER A 233 17.92 -18.62 -8.38
C SER A 233 18.55 -17.53 -7.53
N GLN A 234 18.75 -16.35 -8.14
CA GLN A 234 19.20 -15.16 -7.41
C GLN A 234 17.99 -14.41 -6.85
N VAL A 235 18.02 -14.10 -5.56
CA VAL A 235 17.01 -13.32 -4.84
C VAL A 235 17.66 -12.09 -4.22
N ALA A 236 16.96 -10.95 -4.21
CA ALA A 236 17.46 -9.71 -3.62
C ALA A 236 16.99 -9.59 -2.17
N CYS A 237 17.90 -9.36 -1.23
CA CYS A 237 17.63 -9.01 0.16
C CYS A 237 18.15 -7.59 0.43
N TYR A 238 17.30 -6.72 0.96
CA TYR A 238 17.67 -5.34 1.31
C TYR A 238 18.02 -5.18 2.79
N GLY A 239 18.32 -6.31 3.46
CA GLY A 239 18.79 -6.35 4.85
C GLY A 239 17.71 -6.60 5.89
N GLU A 240 16.47 -6.84 5.48
CA GLU A 240 15.39 -7.17 6.42
C GLU A 240 15.43 -8.66 6.75
N SER A 241 15.62 -8.98 8.05
CA SER A 241 15.69 -10.35 8.55
C SER A 241 14.91 -10.50 9.86
N SER A 242 14.50 -11.73 10.18
CA SER A 242 13.83 -12.10 11.43
C SER A 242 14.23 -13.52 11.82
N GLY A 243 15.11 -13.65 12.81
CA GLY A 243 15.75 -14.91 13.15
C GLY A 243 16.45 -15.52 11.93
N ASP A 244 16.14 -16.77 11.63
CA ASP A 244 16.72 -17.50 10.50
C ASP A 244 16.01 -17.23 9.15
N TRP A 245 15.26 -16.12 9.03
CA TRP A 245 14.49 -15.78 7.84
C TRP A 245 14.95 -14.46 7.25
N LEU A 246 15.16 -14.43 5.92
CA LEU A 246 15.43 -13.22 5.16
C LEU A 246 14.19 -12.83 4.35
N LYS A 247 13.88 -11.53 4.34
CA LYS A 247 12.89 -10.98 3.41
C LYS A 247 13.55 -10.72 2.07
N VAL A 248 13.08 -11.41 1.07
CA VAL A 248 13.69 -11.39 -0.28
C VAL A 248 12.68 -11.05 -1.35
N THR A 249 13.18 -10.50 -2.45
CA THR A 249 12.40 -10.21 -3.66
C THR A 249 12.90 -11.10 -4.81
N TRP A 250 11.96 -11.75 -5.49
CA TRP A 250 12.20 -12.59 -6.64
C TRP A 250 11.04 -12.52 -7.64
N ASN A 251 11.33 -12.26 -8.93
CA ASN A 251 10.32 -12.13 -9.99
C ASN A 251 9.13 -11.23 -9.63
N GLY A 252 9.41 -10.06 -9.03
CA GLY A 252 8.40 -9.09 -8.63
C GLY A 252 7.59 -9.45 -7.38
N LYS A 253 7.83 -10.62 -6.78
CA LYS A 253 7.21 -11.04 -5.51
C LYS A 253 8.17 -10.82 -4.36
N THR A 254 7.65 -10.37 -3.21
CA THR A 254 8.42 -10.18 -1.97
C THR A 254 7.86 -11.07 -0.88
N GLY A 255 8.74 -11.72 -0.12
CA GLY A 255 8.35 -12.61 0.97
C GLY A 255 9.56 -13.13 1.74
N TRP A 256 9.34 -14.07 2.64
CA TRP A 256 10.33 -14.59 3.58
C TRP A 256 10.84 -15.95 3.16
N CYS A 257 12.16 -16.12 3.16
CA CYS A 257 12.86 -17.37 2.88
C CYS A 257 13.78 -17.74 4.05
N CYS A 258 13.86 -19.02 4.35
CA CYS A 258 14.78 -19.51 5.39
C CYS A 258 16.25 -19.35 4.92
N LYS A 259 17.09 -18.76 5.79
CA LYS A 259 18.49 -18.42 5.53
C LYS A 259 19.35 -19.65 5.29
N ASP A 260 19.04 -20.78 5.93
CA ASP A 260 19.77 -22.05 5.79
C ASP A 260 19.81 -22.58 4.34
N TYR A 261 18.83 -22.16 3.53
CA TYR A 261 18.72 -22.52 2.12
C TYR A 261 19.12 -21.38 1.17
N LEU A 262 19.91 -20.43 1.68
CA LEU A 262 20.40 -19.29 0.95
C LEU A 262 21.90 -19.15 1.12
N SER A 263 22.62 -18.92 0.03
CA SER A 263 24.05 -18.61 0.01
C SER A 263 24.25 -17.20 -0.45
N LYS A 264 24.95 -16.36 0.31
CA LYS A 264 25.21 -14.97 -0.06
C LYS A 264 26.07 -14.91 -1.33
N TYR A 265 25.62 -14.15 -2.32
CA TYR A 265 26.29 -14.00 -3.61
C TYR A 265 26.92 -12.63 -3.81
N SER A 266 26.31 -11.56 -3.32
CA SER A 266 26.84 -10.19 -3.45
C SER A 266 26.51 -9.34 -2.23
N ASP A 267 27.19 -8.22 -2.09
CA ASP A 267 26.91 -7.21 -1.09
C ASP A 267 25.91 -6.17 -1.60
N TYR A 268 25.41 -5.35 -0.67
CA TYR A 268 24.56 -4.22 -0.96
C TYR A 268 25.18 -2.94 -0.40
N ASP A 269 25.32 -1.94 -1.26
CA ASP A 269 25.76 -0.59 -0.90
C ASP A 269 24.76 0.43 -1.46
N LYS A 270 23.97 1.01 -0.60
CA LYS A 270 22.95 2.01 -0.96
C LYS A 270 23.55 3.21 -1.69
N SER A 271 24.80 3.57 -1.41
CA SER A 271 25.50 4.68 -2.08
C SER A 271 25.70 4.43 -3.57
N MET A 272 25.73 3.16 -3.97
CA MET A 272 25.86 2.73 -5.36
C MET A 272 24.50 2.69 -6.09
N ALA A 273 23.38 2.86 -5.40
CA ALA A 273 22.08 2.94 -6.07
C ALA A 273 21.96 4.25 -6.86
N GLY A 274 21.29 4.19 -8.00
CA GLY A 274 21.05 5.37 -8.85
C GLY A 274 21.11 5.07 -10.35
N THR A 275 21.09 6.13 -11.14
CA THR A 275 21.18 6.06 -12.59
C THR A 275 22.64 6.17 -13.04
N TYR A 276 23.00 5.33 -14.00
CA TYR A 276 24.34 5.29 -14.57
C TYR A 276 24.30 5.43 -16.07
N LYS A 277 25.31 6.09 -16.63
CA LYS A 277 25.55 6.21 -18.06
C LYS A 277 26.65 5.24 -18.50
N VAL A 278 26.44 4.50 -19.57
CA VAL A 278 27.42 3.62 -20.17
C VAL A 278 28.51 4.47 -20.85
N THR A 279 29.78 4.28 -20.46
CA THR A 279 30.94 5.04 -20.98
C THR A 279 31.75 4.26 -21.98
N ALA A 280 31.62 2.93 -22.06
CA ALA A 280 32.31 2.09 -23.00
C ALA A 280 31.92 2.43 -24.45
N SER A 281 32.86 2.80 -25.30
CA SER A 281 32.63 3.20 -26.70
C SER A 281 31.97 2.10 -27.55
N SER A 282 32.35 0.84 -27.31
CA SER A 282 31.80 -0.35 -28.01
C SER A 282 30.52 -0.91 -27.36
N GLY A 283 29.96 -0.20 -26.35
CA GLY A 283 28.89 -0.70 -25.52
C GLY A 283 29.37 -1.59 -24.37
N LEU A 284 28.43 -1.91 -23.45
CA LEU A 284 28.73 -2.67 -22.23
C LEU A 284 27.83 -3.89 -22.11
N TRP A 285 28.40 -5.05 -21.94
CA TRP A 285 27.64 -6.28 -21.77
C TRP A 285 27.06 -6.39 -20.37
N MET A 286 25.75 -6.61 -20.34
CA MET A 286 25.02 -7.10 -19.16
C MET A 286 25.09 -8.64 -19.16
N ARG A 287 25.38 -9.24 -18.01
CA ARG A 287 25.59 -10.68 -17.84
C ARG A 287 24.74 -11.30 -16.75
N THR A 288 24.62 -12.62 -16.76
CA THR A 288 23.85 -13.37 -15.76
C THR A 288 24.46 -13.36 -14.35
N GLY A 289 25.72 -12.98 -14.23
CA GLY A 289 26.45 -12.88 -12.96
C GLY A 289 27.63 -11.90 -13.07
N ALA A 290 28.19 -11.50 -11.94
CA ALA A 290 29.39 -10.70 -11.85
C ALA A 290 30.58 -11.48 -12.42
N GLY A 291 31.35 -10.89 -13.36
CA GLY A 291 32.50 -11.49 -14.01
C GLY A 291 32.28 -11.82 -15.49
N THR A 292 33.38 -11.77 -16.25
CA THR A 292 33.40 -11.96 -17.70
C THR A 292 33.05 -13.38 -18.13
N GLY A 293 33.23 -14.38 -17.27
CA GLY A 293 32.87 -15.78 -17.50
C GLY A 293 31.36 -16.08 -17.51
N ASN A 294 30.54 -15.14 -17.07
CA ASN A 294 29.10 -15.35 -17.07
C ASN A 294 28.45 -15.05 -18.42
N SER A 295 27.36 -15.74 -18.74
CA SER A 295 26.64 -15.59 -20.00
C SER A 295 26.18 -14.17 -20.24
N LYS A 296 26.24 -13.73 -21.49
CA LYS A 296 25.79 -12.42 -21.96
C LYS A 296 24.26 -12.41 -22.07
N ILE A 297 23.62 -11.38 -21.51
CA ILE A 297 22.16 -11.13 -21.60
C ILE A 297 21.88 -10.15 -22.73
N LYS A 298 22.54 -8.98 -22.66
CA LYS A 298 22.30 -7.83 -23.55
C LYS A 298 23.53 -6.94 -23.61
N CYS A 299 23.78 -6.35 -24.76
CA CYS A 299 24.76 -5.25 -24.90
C CYS A 299 24.01 -3.91 -24.75
N MET A 300 24.40 -3.10 -23.77
CA MET A 300 23.92 -1.73 -23.59
C MET A 300 24.79 -0.80 -24.46
N SER A 301 24.14 0.05 -25.26
CA SER A 301 24.83 0.97 -26.16
C SER A 301 25.63 2.04 -25.41
N SER A 302 26.72 2.49 -25.99
CA SER A 302 27.50 3.64 -25.49
C SER A 302 26.57 4.86 -25.31
N GLY A 303 26.73 5.55 -24.20
CA GLY A 303 25.91 6.74 -23.86
C GLY A 303 24.51 6.44 -23.34
N SER A 304 24.03 5.19 -23.43
CA SER A 304 22.71 4.82 -22.84
C SER A 304 22.76 4.79 -21.32
N THR A 305 21.58 4.84 -20.71
CA THR A 305 21.43 4.82 -19.24
C THR A 305 20.87 3.50 -18.75
N CYS A 306 21.27 3.11 -17.52
CA CYS A 306 20.71 2.00 -16.77
C CYS A 306 20.55 2.40 -15.30
N THR A 307 19.74 1.66 -14.55
CA THR A 307 19.57 1.86 -13.12
C THR A 307 20.30 0.76 -12.34
N CYS A 308 20.92 1.13 -11.22
CA CYS A 308 21.50 0.22 -10.24
C CYS A 308 20.72 0.34 -8.93
N GLU A 309 20.37 -0.79 -8.33
CA GLU A 309 19.68 -0.84 -7.03
C GLU A 309 20.65 -0.86 -5.83
N GLY A 310 21.97 -0.84 -6.09
CA GLY A 310 23.00 -0.85 -5.06
C GLY A 310 23.64 -2.22 -4.81
N PHE A 311 23.32 -3.26 -5.57
CA PHE A 311 23.98 -4.57 -5.45
C PHE A 311 25.31 -4.58 -6.19
N ILE A 312 26.37 -4.94 -5.45
CA ILE A 312 27.75 -4.93 -5.94
C ILE A 312 28.44 -6.27 -5.68
N LYS A 313 29.33 -6.66 -6.57
CA LYS A 313 30.22 -7.82 -6.40
C LYS A 313 31.48 -7.66 -7.25
N ASP A 314 32.65 -7.66 -6.60
CA ASP A 314 33.96 -7.71 -7.26
C ASP A 314 34.11 -6.70 -8.43
N GLY A 315 33.66 -5.44 -8.23
CA GLY A 315 33.69 -4.39 -9.25
C GLY A 315 32.61 -4.49 -10.33
N TRP A 316 31.53 -5.28 -10.07
CA TRP A 316 30.36 -5.39 -10.93
C TRP A 316 29.13 -4.82 -10.22
N LEU A 317 28.33 -4.05 -10.96
CA LEU A 317 27.04 -3.55 -10.51
C LEU A 317 25.91 -4.37 -11.11
N ARG A 318 24.89 -4.68 -10.30
CA ARG A 318 23.65 -5.23 -10.80
C ARG A 318 22.79 -4.09 -11.35
N VAL A 319 22.58 -4.11 -12.66
CA VAL A 319 21.90 -3.02 -13.37
C VAL A 319 20.69 -3.51 -14.15
N THR A 320 19.74 -2.57 -14.37
CA THR A 320 18.51 -2.82 -15.13
C THR A 320 18.41 -1.83 -16.30
N GLN A 321 18.16 -2.37 -17.50
CA GLN A 321 17.82 -1.64 -18.73
C GLN A 321 16.92 -2.54 -19.58
N GLY A 322 15.61 -2.62 -19.24
CA GLY A 322 14.67 -3.58 -19.83
C GLY A 322 14.87 -5.03 -19.34
N SER A 323 16.11 -5.47 -19.17
CA SER A 323 16.51 -6.70 -18.47
C SER A 323 17.38 -6.36 -17.28
N THR A 324 17.49 -7.27 -16.31
CA THR A 324 18.37 -7.11 -15.15
C THR A 324 19.54 -8.07 -15.21
N GLY A 325 20.73 -7.58 -14.90
CA GLY A 325 21.97 -8.39 -14.92
C GLY A 325 23.16 -7.61 -14.33
N TRP A 326 24.37 -8.11 -14.55
CA TRP A 326 25.60 -7.58 -14.01
C TRP A 326 26.47 -6.94 -15.10
N SER A 327 26.98 -5.75 -14.81
CA SER A 327 27.91 -5.03 -15.72
C SER A 327 29.06 -4.47 -14.92
N SER A 328 30.29 -4.40 -15.56
CA SER A 328 31.45 -3.83 -14.90
C SER A 328 31.24 -2.37 -14.55
N SER A 329 31.56 -2.01 -13.30
CA SER A 329 31.50 -0.63 -12.82
C SER A 329 32.50 0.31 -13.52
N ASP A 330 33.60 -0.21 -14.06
CA ASP A 330 34.65 0.57 -14.75
C ASP A 330 34.08 1.36 -15.94
N TRP A 331 32.99 0.89 -16.52
CA TRP A 331 32.35 1.45 -17.70
C TRP A 331 30.97 2.07 -17.41
N LEU A 332 30.71 2.38 -16.14
CA LEU A 332 29.47 2.99 -15.67
C LEU A 332 29.78 4.25 -14.89
N LYS A 333 29.29 5.39 -15.36
CA LYS A 333 29.39 6.68 -14.66
C LYS A 333 28.05 7.03 -14.03
N LYS A 334 28.01 7.20 -12.72
CA LYS A 334 26.80 7.66 -12.00
C LYS A 334 26.47 9.09 -12.41
N ILE A 335 25.16 9.37 -12.64
CA ILE A 335 24.65 10.66 -13.13
C ILE A 335 23.50 11.15 -12.24
#